data_eb1b5f68c2c2f3706402e79c0c3a13a4
#
_entry.id   eb1b5f68c2c2f3706402e79c0c3a13a4
#
_cell.length_a   1.000
_cell.length_b   1.000
_cell.length_c   1.000
_cell.angle_alpha   90.00
_cell.angle_beta   90.00
_cell.angle_gamma   90.00
#
_symmetry.space_group_name_H-M   'P 1'
#
loop_
_entity.id
_entity.type
_entity.pdbx_description
1 polymer ?
#
loop_
_entity_poly.entity_id
_entity_poly.type
_entity_poly.pdbx_seq_one_letter_code
_entity_poly.pdbx_strand_id
1 'polypeptide(L)'
;MIKDMNKQTFITALIATLLGLESCSRDSNYEDKVEQVTVYVSAETGLFYNVPNTTLEKGMMIRVDGEENYICVAFNTIAGFTYEKGYEYELLVKKTTLVNPPKDSGSTRYELIRIVSQRKMK
;
A
#
# COMPACT_ATOMS: atom_id res chain seq x y z
N MET A 1 -30.90 -14.14 -29.13
CA MET A 1 -30.73 -14.18 -28.76
C MET A 1 -30.23 -14.23 -28.02
N ILE A 2 -30.39 -14.14 -27.92
CA ILE A 2 -30.12 -14.08 -27.23
C ILE A 2 -29.66 -14.34 -26.48
N LYS A 3 -29.72 -14.47 -26.38
CA LYS A 3 -29.49 -14.70 -25.71
C LYS A 3 -28.84 -14.88 -24.96
N ASP A 4 -29.10 -14.84 -25.14
CA ASP A 4 -28.65 -15.01 -24.42
C ASP A 4 -28.14 -14.97 -23.53
N MET A 5 -28.60 -14.78 -23.60
CA MET A 5 -28.42 -14.63 -22.80
C MET A 5 -28.11 -14.84 -21.89
N ASN A 6 -28.37 -14.99 -21.97
CA ASN A 6 -28.29 -15.17 -21.10
C ASN A 6 -27.62 -15.48 -20.36
N LYS A 7 -27.61 -15.53 -20.60
CA LYS A 7 -27.20 -15.83 -19.93
C LYS A 7 -26.45 -15.81 -19.15
N GLN A 8 -26.75 -15.55 -19.24
CA GLN A 8 -26.29 -15.47 -18.45
C GLN A 8 -25.88 -15.45 -17.56
N THR A 9 -26.40 -15.41 -17.60
CA THR A 9 -26.28 -15.32 -16.65
C THR A 9 -25.85 -15.65 -15.78
N PHE A 10 -25.98 -15.81 -15.85
CA PHE A 10 -25.73 -16.13 -14.99
C PHE A 10 -25.02 -16.23 -14.22
N ILE A 11 -25.04 -16.09 -14.67
CA ILE A 11 -24.54 -16.18 -13.93
C ILE A 11 -23.94 -16.08 -13.08
N THR A 12 -24.28 -15.79 -13.07
CA THR A 12 -23.92 -15.62 -12.16
C THR A 12 -23.62 -15.74 -11.18
N ALA A 13 -23.92 -15.77 -11.20
CA ALA A 13 -23.87 -15.86 -10.17
C ALA A 13 -23.34 -16.17 -9.42
N LEU A 14 -23.47 -16.36 -9.70
CA LEU A 14 -23.13 -16.76 -8.90
C LEU A 14 -22.36 -16.64 -8.17
N ILE A 15 -22.38 -16.40 -8.27
CA ILE A 15 -21.80 -16.10 -7.59
C ILE A 15 -21.45 -15.98 -6.56
N ALA A 16 -21.85 -16.04 -6.48
CA ALA A 16 -21.80 -15.78 -5.55
C ALA A 16 -21.58 -16.10 -4.63
N THR A 17 -21.84 -16.45 -4.78
CA THR A 17 -21.77 -16.68 -3.97
C THR A 17 -21.06 -16.88 -3.26
N LEU A 18 -21.13 -16.97 -3.44
CA LEU A 18 -20.52 -16.95 -2.92
C LEU A 18 -20.17 -16.81 -1.99
N LEU A 19 -20.59 -16.92 -2.18
CA LEU A 19 -20.43 -16.53 -1.14
C LEU A 19 -20.01 -17.14 0.14
N GLY A 20 -20.20 -18.14 0.69
CA GLY A 20 -19.69 -18.68 1.90
C GLY A 20 -18.55 -17.97 2.46
N LEU A 21 -18.01 -17.21 1.66
CA LEU A 21 -16.88 -16.47 2.07
C LEU A 21 -17.17 -15.52 3.19
N GLU A 22 -18.41 -15.22 3.38
CA GLU A 22 -18.70 -14.30 4.47
C GLU A 22 -18.35 -14.87 5.81
N SER A 23 -18.46 -16.15 5.97
CA SER A 23 -18.16 -16.72 7.26
C SER A 23 -16.69 -16.52 7.59
N CYS A 24 -15.88 -16.46 6.57
CA CYS A 24 -14.45 -16.25 6.83
C CYS A 24 -14.18 -14.86 7.37
N SER A 25 -15.03 -13.93 7.05
CA SER A 25 -14.76 -12.56 7.44
C SER A 25 -14.80 -12.36 8.94
N ARG A 26 -15.47 -13.23 9.67
CA ARG A 26 -15.49 -13.07 11.11
C ARG A 26 -14.11 -13.22 11.72
N ASP A 27 -13.31 -14.08 11.14
CA ASP A 27 -11.98 -14.30 11.66
C ASP A 27 -11.10 -13.11 11.43
N SER A 28 -11.47 -12.26 10.50
CA SER A 28 -10.62 -11.13 10.17
C SER A 28 -10.50 -10.14 11.32
N ASN A 29 -11.35 -10.25 12.34
CA ASN A 29 -11.21 -9.38 13.50
C ASN A 29 -9.87 -9.50 14.17
N TYR A 30 -9.22 -10.64 14.00
CA TYR A 30 -7.92 -10.87 14.62
C TYR A 30 -6.81 -10.99 13.61
N GLU A 31 -7.08 -10.59 12.38
CA GLU A 31 -6.11 -10.69 11.31
C GLU A 31 -5.67 -9.32 10.86
N ASP A 32 -4.46 -9.28 10.34
CA ASP A 32 -3.95 -8.05 9.78
C ASP A 32 -4.80 -7.63 8.59
N LYS A 33 -4.94 -6.33 8.43
CA LYS A 33 -5.67 -5.79 7.30
C LYS A 33 -4.70 -5.56 6.16
N VAL A 34 -5.04 -6.08 4.99
CA VAL A 34 -4.19 -5.95 3.81
C VAL A 34 -4.98 -5.23 2.72
N GLU A 35 -4.37 -4.20 2.15
CA GLU A 35 -4.99 -3.46 1.06
C GLU A 35 -3.93 -2.97 0.10
N GLN A 36 -4.36 -2.65 -1.11
CA GLN A 36 -3.47 -2.06 -2.10
C GLN A 36 -3.70 -0.58 -2.13
N VAL A 37 -2.61 0.16 -2.09
CA VAL A 37 -2.70 1.63 -2.10
C VAL A 37 -1.69 2.16 -3.09
N THR A 38 -1.96 3.38 -3.57
CA THR A 38 -1.02 4.09 -4.42
C THR A 38 -0.20 5.03 -3.54
N VAL A 39 1.11 5.01 -3.76
CA VAL A 39 2.03 5.87 -3.02
C VAL A 39 2.80 6.71 -4.02
N TYR A 40 2.83 8.00 -3.78
CA TYR A 40 3.61 8.93 -4.60
C TYR A 40 4.90 9.26 -3.87
N VAL A 41 6.01 9.18 -4.58
CA VAL A 41 7.32 9.46 -4.00
C VAL A 41 7.89 10.68 -4.71
N SER A 42 8.29 11.67 -3.94
CA SER A 42 8.83 12.91 -4.48
C SER A 42 10.24 12.70 -4.97
N ALA A 43 10.65 13.52 -5.95
CA ALA A 43 12.02 13.49 -6.43
C ALA A 43 13.00 14.09 -5.42
N GLU A 44 12.48 14.73 -4.39
CA GLU A 44 13.33 15.39 -3.40
C GLU A 44 13.29 14.65 -2.09
N THR A 45 14.41 14.68 -1.38
CA THR A 45 14.51 14.05 -0.07
C THR A 45 14.14 15.05 1.01
N GLY A 46 13.92 14.55 2.21
CA GLY A 46 13.65 15.36 3.38
C GLY A 46 14.39 14.81 4.57
N LEU A 47 14.03 15.30 5.74
CA LEU A 47 14.66 14.87 6.99
C LEU A 47 13.60 14.36 7.94
N PHE A 48 13.94 13.37 8.71
CA PHE A 48 13.05 12.84 9.73
C PHE A 48 13.87 12.43 10.95
N TYR A 49 13.20 12.35 12.09
CA TYR A 49 13.86 11.89 13.31
C TYR A 49 13.75 10.38 13.40
N ASN A 50 14.89 9.75 13.57
CA ASN A 50 14.93 8.30 13.71
C ASN A 50 14.73 7.95 15.19
N VAL A 51 13.54 7.49 15.50
CA VAL A 51 13.16 7.11 16.86
C VAL A 51 13.68 5.71 17.13
N PRO A 52 14.20 5.43 18.31
CA PRO A 52 14.26 6.24 19.50
C PRO A 52 15.49 7.13 19.64
N ASN A 53 16.38 7.07 18.66
CA ASN A 53 17.67 7.76 18.80
C ASN A 53 17.54 9.26 18.69
N THR A 54 16.43 9.76 18.14
CA THR A 54 16.21 11.17 17.91
C THR A 54 17.29 11.80 17.04
N THR A 55 17.90 10.98 16.19
CA THR A 55 18.89 11.44 15.23
C THR A 55 18.17 11.90 13.96
N LEU A 56 18.56 13.04 13.44
CA LEU A 56 17.96 13.57 12.22
C LEU A 56 18.61 12.86 11.02
N GLU A 57 17.77 12.21 10.22
CA GLU A 57 18.27 11.43 9.09
C GLU A 57 17.54 11.82 7.82
N LYS A 58 18.20 11.60 6.70
CA LYS A 58 17.62 11.87 5.40
C LYS A 58 16.72 10.71 4.99
N GLY A 59 15.61 11.05 4.37
CA GLY A 59 14.68 10.05 3.90
C GLY A 59 13.96 10.51 2.66
N MET A 60 13.04 9.67 2.19
CA MET A 60 12.25 10.00 1.02
C MET A 60 10.91 10.57 1.44
N MET A 61 10.36 11.43 0.58
CA MET A 61 9.07 12.06 0.83
C MET A 61 8.00 11.26 0.11
N ILE A 62 7.05 10.74 0.85
CA ILE A 62 5.98 9.94 0.27
C ILE A 62 4.62 10.53 0.64
N ARG A 63 3.65 10.26 -0.20
CA ARG A 63 2.25 10.63 0.06
C ARG A 63 1.38 9.46 -0.38
N VAL A 64 0.64 8.91 0.56
CA VAL A 64 -0.30 7.85 0.23
C VAL A 64 -1.54 8.49 -0.39
N ASP A 65 -2.05 7.87 -1.44
CA ASP A 65 -3.22 8.39 -2.12
C ASP A 65 -4.36 8.55 -1.10
N GLY A 66 -4.98 9.72 -1.13
CA GLY A 66 -6.00 10.08 -0.16
C GLY A 66 -5.48 10.97 0.95
N GLU A 67 -4.18 11.04 1.13
CA GLU A 67 -3.56 11.95 2.09
C GLU A 67 -3.26 13.27 1.42
N GLU A 68 -3.23 14.33 2.21
CA GLU A 68 -3.00 15.65 1.65
C GLU A 68 -1.53 16.01 1.56
N ASN A 69 -0.73 15.49 2.48
CA ASN A 69 0.63 15.96 2.63
C ASN A 69 1.63 14.83 2.45
N TYR A 70 2.82 15.21 1.98
CA TYR A 70 3.96 14.30 1.97
C TYR A 70 4.52 14.20 3.37
N ILE A 71 5.03 13.02 3.69
CA ILE A 71 5.75 12.81 4.95
C ILE A 71 7.11 12.22 4.59
N CYS A 72 8.07 12.46 5.47
CA CYS A 72 9.42 11.95 5.24
C CYS A 72 9.57 10.64 6.00
N VAL A 73 10.04 9.61 5.29
CA VAL A 73 10.23 8.28 5.88
C VAL A 73 11.57 7.74 5.44
N ALA A 74 12.02 6.71 6.15
CA ALA A 74 13.29 6.07 5.82
C ALA A 74 13.24 5.49 4.41
N PHE A 75 14.40 5.38 3.77
CA PHE A 75 14.47 4.86 2.41
C PHE A 75 14.03 3.41 2.30
N ASN A 76 14.08 2.66 3.39
CA ASN A 76 13.70 1.26 3.37
C ASN A 76 12.26 1.03 3.86
N THR A 77 11.47 2.09 3.95
CA THR A 77 10.11 1.97 4.45
C THR A 77 9.24 1.07 3.58
N ILE A 78 9.45 1.10 2.27
CA ILE A 78 8.69 0.26 1.34
C ILE A 78 9.57 -0.89 0.91
N ALA A 79 9.24 -2.09 1.37
CA ALA A 79 10.03 -3.27 1.05
C ALA A 79 10.01 -3.51 -0.45
N GLY A 80 11.17 -3.81 -1.00
CA GLY A 80 11.27 -4.09 -2.44
C GLY A 80 11.43 -2.86 -3.30
N PHE A 81 11.39 -1.67 -2.73
CA PHE A 81 11.53 -0.43 -3.49
C PHE A 81 12.87 0.21 -3.18
N THR A 82 13.57 0.61 -4.23
CA THR A 82 14.84 1.33 -4.10
C THR A 82 14.64 2.74 -4.62
N TYR A 83 14.80 3.71 -3.74
CA TYR A 83 14.64 5.11 -4.10
C TYR A 83 15.89 5.63 -4.78
N GLU A 84 15.65 6.44 -5.82
CA GLU A 84 16.75 7.13 -6.48
C GLU A 84 16.44 8.61 -6.51
N LYS A 85 17.32 9.41 -5.94
CA LYS A 85 17.11 10.86 -5.87
C LYS A 85 17.00 11.43 -7.27
N GLY A 86 16.09 12.37 -7.42
CA GLY A 86 15.87 13.00 -8.71
C GLY A 86 14.78 12.36 -9.52
N TYR A 87 14.22 11.26 -9.05
CA TYR A 87 13.12 10.59 -9.73
C TYR A 87 11.86 10.69 -8.89
N GLU A 88 10.77 10.88 -9.58
CA GLU A 88 9.43 10.91 -9.01
C GLU A 88 8.77 9.60 -9.33
N TYR A 89 8.09 9.00 -8.36
CA TYR A 89 7.51 7.67 -8.55
C TYR A 89 6.03 7.67 -8.22
N GLU A 90 5.32 6.83 -8.94
CA GLU A 90 3.98 6.41 -8.53
C GLU A 90 4.04 4.90 -8.37
N LEU A 91 3.73 4.42 -7.17
CA LEU A 91 3.91 3.02 -6.82
C LEU A 91 2.58 2.39 -6.44
N LEU A 92 2.41 1.14 -6.82
CA LEU A 92 1.33 0.33 -6.28
C LEU A 92 1.93 -0.52 -5.17
N VAL A 93 1.37 -0.41 -3.99
CA VAL A 93 1.99 -0.93 -2.78
C VAL A 93 0.97 -1.75 -2.00
N LYS A 94 1.43 -2.85 -1.42
CA LYS A 94 0.61 -3.62 -0.49
C LYS A 94 0.82 -3.03 0.89
N LYS A 95 -0.27 -2.56 1.50
CA LYS A 95 -0.23 -2.00 2.83
C LYS A 95 -0.86 -2.99 3.79
N THR A 96 -0.09 -3.39 4.79
CA THR A 96 -0.56 -4.30 5.81
C THR A 96 -0.63 -3.55 7.14
N THR A 97 -1.81 -3.54 7.73
CA THR A 97 -2.00 -2.95 9.05
C THR A 97 -2.06 -4.08 10.05
N LEU A 98 -1.10 -4.11 10.97
CA LEU A 98 -0.95 -5.19 11.91
C LEU A 98 -1.91 -5.03 13.07
N VAL A 99 -2.54 -6.13 13.46
CA VAL A 99 -3.43 -6.12 14.62
C VAL A 99 -2.61 -6.10 15.90
N ASN A 100 -1.55 -6.89 15.92
CA ASN A 100 -0.68 -6.96 17.08
C ASN A 100 0.75 -6.68 16.67
N PRO A 101 1.07 -5.39 16.46
CA PRO A 101 2.42 -5.06 15.99
C PRO A 101 3.46 -5.37 17.05
N PRO A 102 4.67 -5.72 16.60
CA PRO A 102 5.77 -5.88 17.56
C PRO A 102 6.03 -4.58 18.28
N LYS A 103 6.55 -4.73 19.48
CA LYS A 103 6.91 -3.56 20.26
C LYS A 103 7.97 -2.75 19.52
N ASP A 104 7.86 -1.44 19.61
CA ASP A 104 8.84 -0.53 19.01
C ASP A 104 8.86 -0.54 17.49
N SER A 105 7.85 -1.14 16.87
CA SER A 105 7.75 -1.02 15.43
C SER A 105 6.31 -0.65 15.13
N GLY A 106 6.13 0.15 14.10
CA GLY A 106 4.81 0.64 13.77
C GLY A 106 3.86 -0.49 13.40
N SER A 107 2.60 -0.11 13.27
CA SER A 107 1.56 -1.07 12.95
C SER A 107 1.35 -1.25 11.45
N THR A 108 2.11 -0.53 10.64
CA THR A 108 1.91 -0.54 9.19
C THR A 108 3.16 -1.06 8.50
N ARG A 109 2.94 -1.90 7.49
CA ARG A 109 4.02 -2.39 6.63
C ARG A 109 3.67 -2.11 5.18
N TYR A 110 4.67 -1.75 4.40
CA TYR A 110 4.49 -1.46 2.98
C TYR A 110 5.39 -2.39 2.18
N GLU A 111 4.83 -2.93 1.10
CA GLU A 111 5.61 -3.79 0.20
C GLU A 111 5.26 -3.43 -1.23
N LEU A 112 6.29 -3.18 -2.03
CA LEU A 112 6.08 -2.78 -3.42
C LEU A 112 5.45 -3.91 -4.22
N ILE A 113 4.35 -3.60 -4.92
CA ILE A 113 3.77 -4.52 -5.87
C ILE A 113 4.36 -4.24 -7.24
N ARG A 114 4.33 -2.97 -7.68
CA ARG A 114 4.99 -2.60 -8.93
C ARG A 114 5.12 -1.08 -8.99
N ILE A 115 6.02 -0.64 -9.85
CA ILE A 115 6.21 0.78 -10.13
C ILE A 115 5.26 1.13 -11.27
N VAL A 116 4.31 2.01 -10.98
CA VAL A 116 3.35 2.45 -11.99
C VAL A 116 3.99 3.44 -12.93
N SER A 117 4.76 4.38 -12.39
CA SER A 117 5.49 5.31 -13.23
C SER A 117 6.73 5.80 -12.49
N GLN A 118 7.70 6.21 -13.27
CA GLN A 118 8.98 6.70 -12.76
C GLN A 118 9.45 7.77 -13.72
N ARG A 119 9.64 8.99 -13.22
CA ARG A 119 10.03 10.10 -14.08
C ARG A 119 11.21 10.81 -13.47
N LYS A 120 12.19 11.08 -14.31
CA LYS A 120 13.33 11.86 -13.88
C LYS A 120 12.96 13.33 -13.88
N MET A 121 13.25 13.99 -12.77
CA MET A 121 12.99 15.40 -12.62
C MET A 121 14.29 16.17 -12.72
N LYS A 122 14.19 17.40 -13.18
CA LYS A 122 15.38 18.21 -13.33
C LYS A 122 15.90 18.78 -12.05
#